data_92dcc1c03ec367203588f8311dfc4511
#
_entry.id   92dcc1c03ec367203588f8311dfc4511
#
_cell.length_a   1.000
_cell.length_b   1.000
_cell.length_c   1.000
_cell.angle_alpha   90.00
_cell.angle_beta   90.00
_cell.angle_gamma   90.00
#
_symmetry.space_group_name_H-M   'P 1'
#
loop_
_entity.id
_entity.type
_entity.pdbx_description
1 polymer ?
#
loop_
_entity_poly.entity_id
_entity_poly.type
_entity_poly.pdbx_seq_one_letter_code
_entity_poly.pdbx_strand_id
1 'polypeptide(L)'
;MKKMLFLFLSCFTLAACNQNTSSSQQNTQTQTKAKPIIETTADCLTDTQEILSKIDQKSSIQQLSSANFVLKKCIKTLNHAQLYTLLATTDKMYARFLTTTSGDDSLTGLNAYGYAKFYPENAQDLGYNTTESIKKTLPKRDQYLMDQIGKEYIQFLDIGEGYFDLKRHPLYVADLFAPYLPEAEAVFIRRMAQDNSDILYSDAAISIPWQTLVERALFWEKYLEKYPNSRFNQDAKNLFHEYEYLSFMGSDNSDTFGFSNGHYVVESEEVLPALKWLAKQPHSKIAENARIFLDYTAKNYATIGDQDYDKQHESLIKLLKLTPSNYEIDCHTGALCKKNP
;
A
#
# COMPACT_ATOMS: atom_id res chain seq x y z
N MET A 1 20.69 -32.38 -28.92
CA MET A 1 21.25 -33.76 -28.78
C MET A 1 21.54 -34.04 -27.31
N LYS A 2 21.17 -35.21 -26.89
CA LYS A 2 21.36 -35.91 -25.61
C LYS A 2 20.49 -35.49 -24.44
N LYS A 3 19.40 -36.27 -24.34
CA LYS A 3 18.59 -36.59 -23.15
C LYS A 3 19.48 -37.36 -22.17
N MET A 4 19.33 -37.11 -20.87
CA MET A 4 19.79 -38.06 -19.87
C MET A 4 18.68 -38.17 -18.81
N LEU A 5 18.08 -39.37 -18.85
CA LEU A 5 17.06 -39.94 -17.99
C LEU A 5 17.79 -40.65 -16.87
N PHE A 6 17.48 -40.36 -15.60
CA PHE A 6 17.86 -41.25 -14.49
C PHE A 6 16.61 -41.66 -13.71
N LEU A 7 16.27 -42.91 -13.92
CA LEU A 7 15.46 -43.74 -13.03
C LEU A 7 16.34 -44.24 -11.88
N PHE A 8 15.86 -44.16 -10.64
CA PHE A 8 16.29 -45.08 -9.61
C PHE A 8 15.10 -45.64 -8.82
N LEU A 9 15.16 -46.94 -8.72
CA LEU A 9 14.20 -47.91 -8.28
C LEU A 9 14.32 -48.14 -6.76
N SER A 10 13.18 -48.34 -6.14
CA SER A 10 12.81 -49.00 -4.89
C SER A 10 13.84 -49.79 -4.07
N CYS A 11 13.72 -49.71 -2.74
CA CYS A 11 13.85 -50.90 -1.89
C CYS A 11 12.97 -50.78 -0.63
N PHE A 12 12.01 -51.68 -0.53
CA PHE A 12 11.25 -52.04 0.67
C PHE A 12 12.11 -52.91 1.59
N THR A 13 12.11 -52.65 2.89
CA THR A 13 12.42 -53.70 3.89
C THR A 13 11.46 -53.59 5.07
N LEU A 14 10.65 -54.61 5.18
CA LEU A 14 9.88 -55.01 6.37
C LEU A 14 10.83 -55.67 7.38
N ALA A 15 10.71 -55.34 8.65
CA ALA A 15 11.17 -56.25 9.72
C ALA A 15 10.23 -56.13 10.93
N ALA A 16 9.87 -57.29 11.42
CA ALA A 16 8.81 -57.62 12.36
C ALA A 16 9.21 -57.53 13.83
N CYS A 17 8.19 -57.45 14.66
CA CYS A 17 7.97 -57.86 16.05
C CYS A 17 9.13 -58.33 16.91
N ASN A 18 9.22 -57.82 18.12
CA ASN A 18 9.39 -58.69 19.29
C ASN A 18 8.66 -58.14 20.53
N GLN A 19 7.82 -58.99 21.13
CA GLN A 19 7.15 -58.81 22.41
C GLN A 19 8.14 -59.09 23.53
N ASN A 20 8.10 -58.28 24.59
CA ASN A 20 8.44 -58.77 25.93
C ASN A 20 7.58 -58.09 26.99
N THR A 21 6.84 -58.90 27.69
CA THR A 21 6.03 -58.65 28.87
C THR A 21 6.90 -58.46 30.12
N SER A 22 6.57 -57.43 30.94
CA SER A 22 6.73 -57.52 32.42
C SER A 22 5.96 -56.39 33.14
N SER A 23 4.95 -56.82 33.87
CA SER A 23 4.36 -56.42 35.18
C SER A 23 4.34 -54.96 35.64
N SER A 24 3.13 -54.46 35.73
CA SER A 24 2.43 -53.80 36.87
C SER A 24 3.19 -52.81 37.77
N GLN A 25 2.79 -51.53 37.65
CA GLN A 25 2.43 -50.72 38.81
C GLN A 25 1.32 -49.73 38.40
N GLN A 26 0.15 -49.85 39.04
CA GLN A 26 -0.96 -48.93 38.94
C GLN A 26 -0.56 -47.59 39.59
N ASN A 27 -0.42 -46.55 38.83
CA ASN A 27 -0.48 -45.17 39.29
C ASN A 27 -1.75 -44.54 38.71
N THR A 28 -2.76 -44.39 39.55
CA THR A 28 -4.02 -43.74 39.24
C THR A 28 -3.77 -42.22 39.10
N GLN A 29 -3.35 -41.78 37.94
CA GLN A 29 -3.42 -40.37 37.61
C GLN A 29 -4.81 -40.06 37.03
N THR A 30 -5.55 -39.33 37.81
CA THR A 30 -6.81 -38.70 37.41
C THR A 30 -6.55 -37.80 36.19
N GLN A 31 -6.79 -38.33 35.00
CA GLN A 31 -6.84 -37.54 33.79
C GLN A 31 -8.09 -36.66 33.89
N THR A 32 -7.89 -35.43 34.32
CA THR A 32 -8.85 -34.36 34.07
C THR A 32 -8.97 -34.19 32.56
N LYS A 33 -10.02 -34.75 31.94
CA LYS A 33 -10.40 -34.50 30.57
C LYS A 33 -10.56 -32.99 30.45
N ALA A 34 -9.59 -32.33 29.80
CA ALA A 34 -9.75 -30.97 29.36
C ALA A 34 -10.99 -30.92 28.45
N LYS A 35 -12.02 -30.25 28.90
CA LYS A 35 -13.22 -29.93 28.12
C LYS A 35 -12.73 -29.22 26.85
N PRO A 36 -13.15 -29.60 25.63
CA PRO A 36 -12.81 -28.83 24.45
C PRO A 36 -13.34 -27.43 24.68
N ILE A 37 -12.44 -26.44 24.74
CA ILE A 37 -12.79 -25.02 24.75
C ILE A 37 -13.37 -24.77 23.37
N ILE A 38 -14.71 -24.73 23.27
CA ILE A 38 -15.39 -24.18 22.12
C ILE A 38 -15.23 -22.66 22.30
N GLU A 39 -14.13 -22.10 21.73
CA GLU A 39 -13.99 -20.66 21.61
C GLU A 39 -15.20 -20.14 20.83
N THR A 40 -16.06 -19.36 21.49
CA THR A 40 -17.12 -18.66 20.78
C THR A 40 -16.49 -17.56 19.92
N THR A 41 -17.16 -17.17 18.84
CA THR A 41 -16.67 -16.09 17.96
C THR A 41 -16.51 -14.75 18.70
N ALA A 42 -17.28 -14.53 19.77
CA ALA A 42 -17.19 -13.36 20.64
C ALA A 42 -15.89 -13.39 21.48
N ASP A 43 -15.53 -14.55 22.01
CA ASP A 43 -14.30 -14.73 22.79
C ASP A 43 -13.07 -14.50 21.90
N CYS A 44 -13.09 -15.03 20.67
CA CYS A 44 -12.01 -14.84 19.69
C CYS A 44 -11.76 -13.35 19.37
N LEU A 45 -12.80 -12.55 19.13
CA LEU A 45 -12.68 -11.11 18.87
C LEU A 45 -12.04 -10.38 20.04
N THR A 46 -12.61 -10.59 21.26
CA THR A 46 -12.18 -9.90 22.48
C THR A 46 -10.74 -10.25 22.84
N ASP A 47 -10.40 -11.54 22.83
CA ASP A 47 -9.05 -12.01 23.14
C ASP A 47 -8.02 -11.48 22.12
N THR A 48 -8.38 -11.48 20.83
CA THR A 48 -7.52 -10.93 19.80
C THR A 48 -7.30 -9.44 19.98
N GLN A 49 -8.36 -8.66 20.24
CA GLN A 49 -8.25 -7.23 20.51
C GLN A 49 -7.37 -6.93 21.74
N GLU A 50 -7.49 -7.73 22.79
CA GLU A 50 -6.65 -7.58 23.99
C GLU A 50 -5.17 -7.83 23.64
N ILE A 51 -4.85 -8.91 22.90
CA ILE A 51 -3.49 -9.21 22.46
C ILE A 51 -2.93 -8.08 21.59
N LEU A 52 -3.69 -7.62 20.58
CA LEU A 52 -3.26 -6.53 19.69
C LEU A 52 -3.06 -5.21 20.46
N SER A 53 -3.84 -4.97 21.53
CA SER A 53 -3.72 -3.75 22.34
C SER A 53 -2.43 -3.67 23.13
N LYS A 54 -1.82 -4.81 23.46
CA LYS A 54 -0.57 -4.92 24.23
C LYS A 54 0.70 -4.70 23.37
N ILE A 55 0.57 -4.69 22.06
CA ILE A 55 1.70 -4.41 21.16
C ILE A 55 1.95 -2.90 21.10
N ASP A 56 3.18 -2.52 21.43
CA ASP A 56 3.62 -1.12 21.51
C ASP A 56 5.10 -0.96 21.08
N GLN A 57 5.66 0.22 21.29
CA GLN A 57 7.07 0.55 20.98
C GLN A 57 8.13 -0.28 21.75
N LYS A 58 7.74 -0.98 22.82
CA LYS A 58 8.65 -1.85 23.59
C LYS A 58 8.57 -3.31 23.12
N SER A 59 7.59 -3.63 22.29
CA SER A 59 7.36 -4.98 21.80
C SER A 59 8.42 -5.40 20.78
N SER A 60 8.74 -6.71 20.80
CA SER A 60 9.62 -7.31 19.80
C SER A 60 8.86 -7.71 18.53
N ILE A 61 9.61 -7.97 17.44
CA ILE A 61 9.04 -8.48 16.20
C ILE A 61 8.37 -9.86 16.41
N GLN A 62 8.88 -10.69 17.31
CA GLN A 62 8.30 -11.97 17.66
C GLN A 62 6.94 -11.82 18.34
N GLN A 63 6.77 -10.80 19.20
CA GLN A 63 5.48 -10.48 19.80
C GLN A 63 4.49 -9.98 18.75
N LEU A 64 4.92 -9.11 17.83
CA LEU A 64 4.11 -8.67 16.69
C LEU A 64 3.70 -9.86 15.81
N SER A 65 4.64 -10.74 15.47
CA SER A 65 4.37 -11.96 14.69
C SER A 65 3.36 -12.88 15.39
N SER A 66 3.52 -13.08 16.70
CA SER A 66 2.58 -13.87 17.51
C SER A 66 1.18 -13.25 17.52
N ALA A 67 1.06 -11.94 17.64
CA ALA A 67 -0.21 -11.21 17.57
C ALA A 67 -0.86 -11.38 16.19
N ASN A 68 -0.11 -11.23 15.10
CA ASN A 68 -0.59 -11.47 13.74
C ASN A 68 -1.01 -12.93 13.50
N PHE A 69 -0.34 -13.90 14.14
CA PHE A 69 -0.72 -15.29 14.05
C PHE A 69 -2.08 -15.58 14.73
N VAL A 70 -2.32 -14.99 15.91
CA VAL A 70 -3.62 -15.09 16.59
C VAL A 70 -4.71 -14.43 15.75
N LEU A 71 -4.46 -13.24 15.24
CA LEU A 71 -5.36 -12.54 14.32
C LEU A 71 -5.75 -13.41 13.11
N LYS A 72 -4.77 -14.02 12.42
CA LYS A 72 -5.01 -14.90 11.26
C LYS A 72 -5.91 -16.09 11.56
N LYS A 73 -5.89 -16.59 12.77
CA LYS A 73 -6.81 -17.68 13.21
C LYS A 73 -8.21 -17.16 13.45
N CYS A 74 -8.33 -16.04 14.17
CA CYS A 74 -9.60 -15.48 14.57
C CYS A 74 -10.41 -14.94 13.37
N ILE A 75 -9.75 -14.27 12.43
CA ILE A 75 -10.36 -13.60 11.27
C ILE A 75 -11.30 -14.51 10.47
N LYS A 76 -10.97 -15.81 10.42
CA LYS A 76 -11.74 -16.83 9.67
C LYS A 76 -13.14 -17.09 10.21
N THR A 77 -13.38 -16.74 11.46
CA THR A 77 -14.63 -17.04 12.18
C THR A 77 -15.52 -15.82 12.37
N LEU A 78 -15.06 -14.63 11.98
CA LEU A 78 -15.71 -13.35 12.23
C LEU A 78 -16.69 -12.97 11.12
N ASN A 79 -17.74 -12.24 11.49
CA ASN A 79 -18.58 -11.55 10.53
C ASN A 79 -17.92 -10.23 10.02
N HIS A 80 -18.47 -9.64 8.97
CA HIS A 80 -17.87 -8.45 8.33
C HIS A 80 -17.74 -7.26 9.29
N ALA A 81 -18.71 -7.00 10.18
CA ALA A 81 -18.62 -5.90 11.16
C ALA A 81 -17.45 -6.10 12.13
N GLN A 82 -17.26 -7.34 12.60
CA GLN A 82 -16.14 -7.71 13.46
C GLN A 82 -14.80 -7.63 12.74
N LEU A 83 -14.75 -8.00 11.44
CA LEU A 83 -13.55 -7.83 10.61
C LEU A 83 -13.12 -6.38 10.50
N TYR A 84 -14.04 -5.43 10.27
CA TYR A 84 -13.72 -4.00 10.23
C TYR A 84 -13.25 -3.48 11.61
N THR A 85 -13.79 -4.00 12.68
CA THR A 85 -13.33 -3.66 14.04
C THR A 85 -11.88 -4.10 14.25
N LEU A 86 -11.53 -5.33 13.90
CA LEU A 86 -10.14 -5.80 13.98
C LEU A 86 -9.21 -5.05 13.04
N LEU A 87 -9.65 -4.72 11.84
CA LEU A 87 -8.87 -3.93 10.89
C LEU A 87 -8.45 -2.60 11.51
N ALA A 88 -9.39 -1.85 12.09
CA ALA A 88 -9.09 -0.61 12.81
C ALA A 88 -8.18 -0.82 14.03
N THR A 89 -8.30 -1.97 14.72
CA THR A 89 -7.43 -2.31 15.85
C THR A 89 -6.00 -2.57 15.38
N THR A 90 -5.82 -3.23 14.22
CA THR A 90 -4.48 -3.47 13.66
C THR A 90 -3.79 -2.19 13.21
N ASP A 91 -4.52 -1.19 12.72
CA ASP A 91 -3.94 0.11 12.38
C ASP A 91 -3.31 0.77 13.61
N LYS A 92 -4.08 0.80 14.72
CA LYS A 92 -3.59 1.33 16.00
C LYS A 92 -2.42 0.52 16.55
N MET A 93 -2.42 -0.80 16.37
CA MET A 93 -1.31 -1.67 16.78
C MET A 93 -0.02 -1.31 16.06
N TYR A 94 -0.05 -1.22 14.72
CA TYR A 94 1.14 -0.87 13.96
C TYR A 94 1.61 0.57 14.23
N ALA A 95 0.70 1.53 14.40
CA ALA A 95 1.06 2.90 14.76
C ALA A 95 1.85 2.92 16.08
N ARG A 96 1.43 2.17 17.11
CA ARG A 96 2.17 2.07 18.37
C ARG A 96 3.50 1.32 18.22
N PHE A 97 3.51 0.21 17.47
CA PHE A 97 4.72 -0.59 17.27
C PHE A 97 5.80 0.18 16.51
N LEU A 98 5.43 0.94 15.49
CA LEU A 98 6.35 1.66 14.62
C LEU A 98 6.76 3.04 15.16
N THR A 99 6.32 3.41 16.38
CA THR A 99 6.74 4.66 17.01
C THR A 99 8.26 4.72 17.14
N THR A 100 8.83 5.76 16.57
CA THR A 100 10.26 6.09 16.57
C THR A 100 10.59 7.06 17.68
N THR A 101 11.89 7.24 17.97
CA THR A 101 12.38 8.16 18.99
C THR A 101 13.31 9.24 18.41
N SER A 102 13.65 9.13 17.12
CA SER A 102 14.35 10.18 16.38
C SER A 102 13.44 11.40 16.20
N GLY A 103 14.04 12.59 16.18
CA GLY A 103 13.32 13.82 15.83
C GLY A 103 13.02 13.91 14.32
N ASP A 104 12.22 14.89 13.96
CA ASP A 104 11.73 15.11 12.57
C ASP A 104 12.64 15.99 11.71
N ASP A 105 13.88 16.26 12.14
CA ASP A 105 14.85 17.03 11.35
C ASP A 105 15.26 16.25 10.10
N SER A 106 15.07 16.85 8.92
CA SER A 106 15.35 16.25 7.61
C SER A 106 16.81 15.83 7.40
N LEU A 107 17.74 16.44 8.14
CA LEU A 107 19.19 16.17 8.01
C LEU A 107 19.75 15.21 9.07
N THR A 108 18.92 14.73 9.99
CA THR A 108 19.36 13.89 11.11
C THR A 108 18.52 12.64 11.29
N GLY A 109 18.92 11.77 12.20
CA GLY A 109 18.12 10.63 12.63
C GLY A 109 17.72 9.69 11.49
N LEU A 110 16.43 9.36 11.44
CA LEU A 110 15.87 8.47 10.43
C LEU A 110 15.90 9.07 9.02
N ASN A 111 15.78 10.38 8.88
CA ASN A 111 15.84 11.05 7.60
C ASN A 111 17.23 10.96 6.98
N ALA A 112 18.29 11.22 7.74
CA ALA A 112 19.67 10.99 7.29
C ALA A 112 19.94 9.53 6.90
N TYR A 113 19.41 8.58 7.70
CA TYR A 113 19.49 7.15 7.36
C TYR A 113 18.76 6.82 6.06
N GLY A 114 17.55 7.33 5.89
CA GLY A 114 16.75 7.15 4.68
C GLY A 114 17.46 7.73 3.45
N TYR A 115 17.94 8.95 3.56
CA TYR A 115 18.66 9.60 2.48
C TYR A 115 19.88 8.79 2.02
N ALA A 116 20.72 8.35 2.96
CA ALA A 116 21.87 7.50 2.64
C ALA A 116 21.49 6.12 2.09
N LYS A 117 20.30 5.63 2.39
CA LYS A 117 19.78 4.33 1.90
C LYS A 117 19.23 4.42 0.48
N PHE A 118 18.44 5.44 0.19
CA PHE A 118 17.74 5.59 -1.09
C PHE A 118 18.56 6.37 -2.13
N TYR A 119 19.44 7.28 -1.67
CA TYR A 119 20.26 8.15 -2.51
C TYR A 119 21.75 8.09 -2.13
N PRO A 120 22.40 6.91 -2.21
CA PRO A 120 23.74 6.70 -1.68
C PRO A 120 24.83 7.57 -2.35
N GLU A 121 24.67 7.90 -3.64
CA GLU A 121 25.60 8.76 -4.36
C GLU A 121 25.49 10.21 -3.87
N ASN A 122 24.29 10.76 -3.79
CA ASN A 122 24.05 12.12 -3.32
C ASN A 122 24.39 12.28 -1.84
N ALA A 123 24.22 11.23 -1.04
CA ALA A 123 24.56 11.24 0.39
C ALA A 123 26.05 11.46 0.64
N GLN A 124 26.93 10.93 -0.22
CA GLN A 124 28.37 11.13 -0.13
C GLN A 124 28.76 12.60 -0.41
N ASP A 125 28.14 13.22 -1.39
CA ASP A 125 28.38 14.63 -1.73
C ASP A 125 27.95 15.57 -0.60
N LEU A 126 26.94 15.20 0.18
CA LEU A 126 26.48 15.92 1.38
C LEU A 126 27.29 15.57 2.63
N GLY A 127 28.33 14.74 2.52
CA GLY A 127 29.18 14.33 3.64
C GLY A 127 28.55 13.30 4.56
N TYR A 128 27.47 12.65 4.16
CA TYR A 128 26.87 11.54 4.93
C TYR A 128 27.78 10.31 4.89
N ASN A 129 27.89 9.68 6.02
CA ASN A 129 28.56 8.38 6.15
C ASN A 129 27.71 7.26 5.53
N THR A 130 28.25 6.04 5.51
CA THR A 130 27.50 4.86 5.06
C THR A 130 26.24 4.67 5.89
N THR A 131 25.19 4.11 5.28
CA THR A 131 23.92 3.75 5.94
C THR A 131 24.15 3.02 7.27
N GLU A 132 25.13 2.11 7.32
CA GLU A 132 25.43 1.36 8.53
C GLU A 132 26.05 2.22 9.65
N SER A 133 26.86 3.23 9.32
CA SER A 133 27.41 4.14 10.32
C SER A 133 26.34 5.10 10.86
N ILE A 134 25.46 5.62 10.01
CA ILE A 134 24.32 6.44 10.45
C ILE A 134 23.40 5.64 11.35
N LYS A 135 23.06 4.39 10.97
CA LYS A 135 22.23 3.51 11.80
C LYS A 135 22.79 3.36 13.22
N LYS A 136 24.11 3.25 13.39
CA LYS A 136 24.72 3.15 14.73
C LYS A 136 24.52 4.39 15.61
N THR A 137 24.28 5.56 15.02
CA THR A 137 24.00 6.80 15.74
C THR A 137 22.53 6.95 16.15
N LEU A 138 21.62 6.18 15.54
CA LEU A 138 20.20 6.23 15.88
C LEU A 138 19.93 5.78 17.32
N PRO A 139 18.83 6.22 17.93
CA PRO A 139 18.33 5.65 19.18
C PRO A 139 18.15 4.13 19.07
N LYS A 140 18.29 3.40 20.17
CA LYS A 140 18.26 1.92 20.17
C LYS A 140 16.96 1.35 19.59
N ARG A 141 15.82 2.00 19.83
CA ARG A 141 14.53 1.58 19.24
C ARG A 141 14.56 1.72 17.73
N ASP A 142 15.07 2.82 17.22
CA ASP A 142 15.08 3.10 15.80
C ASP A 142 16.07 2.17 15.07
N GLN A 143 17.25 1.92 15.66
CA GLN A 143 18.16 0.86 15.18
C GLN A 143 17.44 -0.49 15.05
N TYR A 144 16.70 -0.86 16.09
CA TYR A 144 15.92 -2.11 16.11
C TYR A 144 14.89 -2.15 15.00
N LEU A 145 14.13 -1.07 14.79
CA LEU A 145 13.09 -1.00 13.74
C LEU A 145 13.71 -1.11 12.33
N MET A 146 14.88 -0.47 12.11
CA MET A 146 15.61 -0.60 10.83
C MET A 146 15.98 -2.07 10.52
N ASP A 147 16.32 -2.88 11.55
CA ASP A 147 16.58 -4.31 11.39
C ASP A 147 15.32 -5.16 11.12
N GLN A 148 14.14 -4.60 11.31
CA GLN A 148 12.87 -5.29 11.08
C GLN A 148 12.21 -4.94 9.73
N ILE A 149 12.76 -4.01 8.98
CA ILE A 149 12.24 -3.65 7.64
C ILE A 149 12.14 -4.93 6.77
N GLY A 150 10.99 -5.09 6.10
CA GLY A 150 10.66 -6.26 5.28
C GLY A 150 10.05 -7.43 6.06
N LYS A 151 10.01 -7.39 7.41
CA LYS A 151 9.37 -8.41 8.25
C LYS A 151 8.00 -7.90 8.72
N GLU A 152 7.03 -8.82 8.90
CA GLU A 152 5.70 -8.51 9.42
C GLU A 152 5.09 -7.25 8.78
N TYR A 153 5.25 -7.11 7.46
CA TYR A 153 4.74 -5.97 6.67
C TYR A 153 5.29 -4.60 7.11
N ILE A 154 6.47 -4.53 7.70
CA ILE A 154 7.11 -3.25 8.00
C ILE A 154 7.83 -2.76 6.75
N GLN A 155 7.52 -1.55 6.33
CA GLN A 155 8.20 -0.86 5.24
C GLN A 155 8.78 0.47 5.70
N PHE A 156 9.82 0.92 5.00
CA PHE A 156 10.45 2.21 5.19
C PHE A 156 10.38 2.94 3.86
N LEU A 157 9.75 4.10 3.86
CA LEU A 157 9.38 4.84 2.65
C LEU A 157 10.09 6.18 2.62
N ASP A 158 10.45 6.60 1.43
CA ASP A 158 10.70 7.99 1.08
C ASP A 158 9.34 8.67 0.88
N ILE A 159 9.05 9.70 1.64
CA ILE A 159 7.80 10.47 1.55
C ILE A 159 7.99 11.85 0.93
N GLY A 160 9.15 12.08 0.31
CA GLY A 160 9.52 13.33 -0.36
C GLY A 160 10.25 14.33 0.56
N GLU A 161 10.87 15.33 -0.05
CA GLU A 161 11.56 16.44 0.64
C GLU A 161 12.64 16.02 1.66
N GLY A 162 13.23 14.82 1.48
CA GLY A 162 14.22 14.26 2.40
C GLY A 162 13.64 13.65 3.67
N TYR A 163 12.33 13.47 3.74
CA TYR A 163 11.64 12.81 4.85
C TYR A 163 11.37 11.33 4.55
N PHE A 164 11.50 10.51 5.58
CA PHE A 164 11.32 9.07 5.51
C PHE A 164 10.49 8.57 6.68
N ASP A 165 9.62 7.59 6.43
CA ASP A 165 8.71 7.10 7.45
C ASP A 165 8.62 5.56 7.46
N LEU A 166 8.37 5.01 8.66
CA LEU A 166 8.07 3.61 8.88
C LEU A 166 6.57 3.39 8.88
N LYS A 167 6.09 2.60 7.92
CA LYS A 167 4.66 2.30 7.79
C LYS A 167 4.40 0.80 7.70
N ARG A 168 3.15 0.43 7.95
CA ARG A 168 2.67 -0.90 7.62
C ARG A 168 2.41 -0.99 6.12
N HIS A 169 3.01 -1.98 5.46
CA HIS A 169 2.81 -2.21 4.03
C HIS A 169 1.32 -2.46 3.71
N PRO A 170 0.77 -1.84 2.66
CA PRO A 170 -0.65 -1.97 2.30
C PRO A 170 -1.12 -3.41 2.07
N LEU A 171 -0.24 -4.29 1.57
CA LEU A 171 -0.52 -5.71 1.38
C LEU A 171 -0.95 -6.44 2.65
N TYR A 172 -0.62 -5.94 3.85
CA TYR A 172 -1.11 -6.53 5.10
C TYR A 172 -2.64 -6.67 5.12
N VAL A 173 -3.35 -5.63 4.72
CA VAL A 173 -4.82 -5.63 4.71
C VAL A 173 -5.35 -6.51 3.58
N ALA A 174 -4.73 -6.45 2.42
CA ALA A 174 -5.12 -7.26 1.27
C ALA A 174 -4.95 -8.77 1.54
N ASP A 175 -3.85 -9.16 2.16
CA ASP A 175 -3.54 -10.57 2.44
C ASP A 175 -4.38 -11.15 3.58
N LEU A 176 -4.58 -10.37 4.65
CA LEU A 176 -5.23 -10.88 5.85
C LEU A 176 -6.76 -10.71 5.82
N PHE A 177 -7.27 -9.60 5.33
CA PHE A 177 -8.68 -9.24 5.44
C PHE A 177 -9.49 -9.41 4.16
N ALA A 178 -8.94 -9.04 2.99
CA ALA A 178 -9.69 -9.09 1.75
C ALA A 178 -10.27 -10.48 1.41
N PRO A 179 -9.64 -11.63 1.75
CA PRO A 179 -10.22 -12.94 1.47
C PRO A 179 -11.54 -13.23 2.21
N TYR A 180 -11.86 -12.47 3.26
CA TYR A 180 -13.02 -12.68 4.14
C TYR A 180 -14.07 -11.57 4.03
N LEU A 181 -13.86 -10.60 3.13
CA LEU A 181 -14.77 -9.49 2.89
C LEU A 181 -15.63 -9.72 1.65
N PRO A 182 -16.77 -9.02 1.50
CA PRO A 182 -17.54 -9.06 0.28
C PRO A 182 -16.69 -8.70 -0.95
N GLU A 183 -17.11 -9.18 -2.14
CA GLU A 183 -16.31 -9.01 -3.36
C GLU A 183 -15.93 -7.56 -3.65
N ALA A 184 -16.88 -6.64 -3.53
CA ALA A 184 -16.64 -5.22 -3.78
C ALA A 184 -15.53 -4.64 -2.89
N GLU A 185 -15.62 -4.89 -1.59
CA GLU A 185 -14.63 -4.43 -0.60
C GLU A 185 -13.28 -5.12 -0.79
N ALA A 186 -13.29 -6.41 -1.10
CA ALA A 186 -12.07 -7.18 -1.37
C ALA A 186 -11.34 -6.66 -2.62
N VAL A 187 -12.07 -6.32 -3.68
CA VAL A 187 -11.51 -5.73 -4.91
C VAL A 187 -10.92 -4.35 -4.62
N PHE A 188 -11.65 -3.50 -3.87
CA PHE A 188 -11.16 -2.18 -3.45
C PHE A 188 -9.84 -2.29 -2.69
N ILE A 189 -9.81 -3.09 -1.63
CA ILE A 189 -8.63 -3.25 -0.74
C ILE A 189 -7.43 -3.78 -1.51
N ARG A 190 -7.63 -4.80 -2.37
CA ARG A 190 -6.52 -5.36 -3.17
C ARG A 190 -5.97 -4.35 -4.16
N ARG A 191 -6.85 -3.58 -4.80
CA ARG A 191 -6.42 -2.54 -5.73
C ARG A 191 -5.67 -1.43 -5.01
N MET A 192 -6.19 -0.91 -3.91
CA MET A 192 -5.51 0.06 -3.07
C MET A 192 -4.14 -0.44 -2.60
N ALA A 193 -4.06 -1.70 -2.16
CA ALA A 193 -2.80 -2.28 -1.71
C ALA A 193 -1.78 -2.40 -2.85
N GLN A 194 -2.22 -2.72 -4.05
CA GLN A 194 -1.38 -2.76 -5.24
C GLN A 194 -0.92 -1.37 -5.64
N ASP A 195 -1.84 -0.41 -5.75
CA ASP A 195 -1.53 0.95 -6.17
C ASP A 195 -0.58 1.64 -5.19
N ASN A 196 -0.78 1.45 -3.89
CA ASN A 196 -0.03 2.08 -2.82
C ASN A 196 1.21 1.27 -2.37
N SER A 197 1.56 0.21 -3.08
CA SER A 197 2.89 -0.41 -3.00
C SER A 197 3.95 0.46 -3.67
N ASP A 198 3.55 1.32 -4.60
CA ASP A 198 4.35 2.35 -5.22
C ASP A 198 3.92 3.73 -4.71
N ILE A 199 4.87 4.64 -4.53
CA ILE A 199 4.56 6.01 -4.09
C ILE A 199 3.98 6.79 -5.28
N LEU A 200 2.80 7.38 -5.09
CA LEU A 200 2.19 8.22 -6.14
C LEU A 200 2.88 9.57 -6.27
N TYR A 201 3.22 10.20 -5.15
CA TYR A 201 3.84 11.53 -5.09
C TYR A 201 5.20 11.49 -4.43
N SER A 202 6.17 12.18 -5.00
CA SER A 202 7.43 12.55 -4.35
C SER A 202 7.71 14.01 -4.67
N ASP A 203 7.85 14.85 -3.65
CA ASP A 203 8.07 16.30 -3.81
C ASP A 203 7.05 16.95 -4.77
N ALA A 204 5.77 16.72 -4.53
CA ALA A 204 4.64 17.14 -5.37
C ALA A 204 4.72 16.72 -6.86
N ALA A 205 5.68 15.87 -7.24
CA ALA A 205 5.76 15.24 -8.56
C ALA A 205 5.06 13.87 -8.59
N ILE A 206 4.50 13.51 -9.73
CA ILE A 206 3.94 12.18 -9.99
C ILE A 206 5.10 11.20 -10.18
N SER A 207 5.23 10.21 -9.29
CA SER A 207 6.34 9.26 -9.26
C SER A 207 6.07 7.93 -9.97
N ILE A 208 4.90 7.78 -10.57
CA ILE A 208 4.53 6.60 -11.35
C ILE A 208 4.46 6.93 -12.85
N PRO A 209 4.66 5.96 -13.75
CA PRO A 209 4.51 6.18 -15.18
C PRO A 209 3.10 6.70 -15.53
N TRP A 210 3.00 7.63 -16.49
CA TRP A 210 1.71 8.22 -16.89
C TRP A 210 0.71 7.17 -17.40
N GLN A 211 1.19 6.14 -18.04
CA GLN A 211 0.36 4.99 -18.44
C GLN A 211 -0.31 4.34 -17.22
N THR A 212 0.44 4.13 -16.13
CA THR A 212 -0.11 3.59 -14.88
C THR A 212 -1.15 4.53 -14.27
N LEU A 213 -0.92 5.84 -14.31
CA LEU A 213 -1.84 6.86 -13.79
C LEU A 213 -3.21 6.76 -14.48
N VAL A 214 -3.24 6.77 -15.82
CA VAL A 214 -4.51 6.68 -16.58
C VAL A 214 -5.19 5.31 -16.44
N GLU A 215 -4.43 4.24 -16.26
CA GLU A 215 -4.96 2.90 -15.96
C GLU A 215 -5.62 2.83 -14.57
N ARG A 216 -5.05 3.54 -13.58
CA ARG A 216 -5.66 3.69 -12.24
C ARG A 216 -6.98 4.44 -12.34
N ALA A 217 -7.02 5.57 -13.04
CA ALA A 217 -8.26 6.33 -13.27
C ALA A 217 -9.35 5.47 -13.93
N LEU A 218 -9.01 4.77 -15.01
CA LEU A 218 -9.94 3.87 -15.72
C LEU A 218 -10.42 2.70 -14.83
N PHE A 219 -9.56 2.17 -13.97
CA PHE A 219 -9.95 1.12 -13.03
C PHE A 219 -11.01 1.63 -12.04
N TRP A 220 -10.81 2.82 -11.45
CA TRP A 220 -11.74 3.37 -10.48
C TRP A 220 -13.08 3.78 -11.11
N GLU A 221 -13.09 4.26 -12.36
CA GLU A 221 -14.33 4.45 -13.14
C GLU A 221 -15.12 3.14 -13.22
N LYS A 222 -14.48 2.06 -13.67
CA LYS A 222 -15.12 0.75 -13.80
C LYS A 222 -15.54 0.13 -12.48
N TYR A 223 -14.77 0.38 -11.41
CA TYR A 223 -15.14 -0.06 -10.08
C TYR A 223 -16.46 0.59 -9.62
N LEU A 224 -16.60 1.90 -9.82
CA LEU A 224 -17.82 2.64 -9.46
C LEU A 224 -19.04 2.15 -10.24
N GLU A 225 -18.88 1.82 -11.52
CA GLU A 225 -19.94 1.24 -12.35
C GLU A 225 -20.36 -0.15 -11.85
N LYS A 226 -19.38 -1.00 -11.54
CA LYS A 226 -19.63 -2.39 -11.15
C LYS A 226 -20.16 -2.51 -9.71
N TYR A 227 -19.70 -1.65 -8.79
CA TYR A 227 -19.99 -1.74 -7.37
C TYR A 227 -20.60 -0.46 -6.78
N PRO A 228 -21.74 0.03 -7.30
CA PRO A 228 -22.34 1.30 -6.89
C PRO A 228 -22.75 1.34 -5.42
N ASN A 229 -22.97 0.18 -4.79
CA ASN A 229 -23.38 0.04 -3.39
C ASN A 229 -22.24 -0.44 -2.47
N SER A 230 -21.00 -0.41 -2.93
CA SER A 230 -19.84 -0.73 -2.10
C SER A 230 -19.76 0.18 -0.88
N ARG A 231 -19.32 -0.38 0.26
CA ARG A 231 -18.96 0.39 1.45
C ARG A 231 -17.93 1.49 1.15
N PHE A 232 -17.03 1.23 0.21
CA PHE A 232 -15.96 2.13 -0.20
C PHE A 232 -16.31 2.97 -1.44
N ASN A 233 -17.61 3.11 -1.78
CA ASN A 233 -18.00 3.85 -2.97
C ASN A 233 -17.55 5.31 -2.95
N GLN A 234 -17.60 5.98 -1.77
CA GLN A 234 -17.15 7.37 -1.65
C GLN A 234 -15.63 7.48 -1.81
N ASP A 235 -14.88 6.56 -1.21
CA ASP A 235 -13.42 6.52 -1.36
C ASP A 235 -13.00 6.25 -2.81
N ALA A 236 -13.72 5.34 -3.49
CA ALA A 236 -13.51 5.07 -4.91
C ALA A 236 -13.81 6.30 -5.79
N LYS A 237 -14.82 7.13 -5.43
CA LYS A 237 -15.08 8.40 -6.12
C LYS A 237 -13.95 9.39 -5.93
N ASN A 238 -13.44 9.51 -4.71
CA ASN A 238 -12.31 10.40 -4.43
C ASN A 238 -11.09 9.99 -5.26
N LEU A 239 -10.75 8.70 -5.27
CA LEU A 239 -9.67 8.15 -6.07
C LEU A 239 -9.88 8.37 -7.58
N PHE A 240 -11.09 8.12 -8.08
CA PHE A 240 -11.41 8.36 -9.49
C PHE A 240 -11.20 9.83 -9.86
N HIS A 241 -11.76 10.77 -9.09
CA HIS A 241 -11.63 12.21 -9.36
C HIS A 241 -10.17 12.66 -9.30
N GLU A 242 -9.40 12.16 -8.35
CA GLU A 242 -7.99 12.50 -8.22
C GLU A 242 -7.17 11.97 -9.39
N TYR A 243 -7.27 10.68 -9.71
CA TYR A 243 -6.55 10.13 -10.86
C TYR A 243 -7.02 10.72 -12.19
N GLU A 244 -8.31 11.06 -12.34
CA GLU A 244 -8.83 11.78 -13.49
C GLU A 244 -8.22 13.18 -13.59
N TYR A 245 -8.22 13.94 -12.49
CA TYR A 245 -7.61 15.26 -12.43
C TYR A 245 -6.13 15.22 -12.81
N LEU A 246 -5.36 14.37 -12.16
CA LEU A 246 -3.93 14.20 -12.41
C LEU A 246 -3.63 13.76 -13.86
N SER A 247 -4.50 12.95 -14.46
CA SER A 247 -4.32 12.49 -15.84
C SER A 247 -4.37 13.63 -16.86
N PHE A 248 -5.12 14.70 -16.57
CA PHE A 248 -5.31 15.83 -17.50
C PHE A 248 -4.62 17.11 -17.07
N MET A 249 -4.45 17.33 -15.77
CA MET A 249 -3.89 18.57 -15.22
C MET A 249 -2.49 18.40 -14.64
N GLY A 250 -2.11 17.16 -14.30
CA GLY A 250 -0.83 16.90 -13.64
C GLY A 250 -0.84 17.26 -12.14
N SER A 251 0.34 17.54 -11.63
CA SER A 251 0.60 18.02 -10.27
C SER A 251 1.59 19.19 -10.32
N ASP A 252 1.86 19.84 -9.17
CA ASP A 252 2.70 21.04 -9.11
C ASP A 252 4.10 20.86 -9.75
N ASN A 253 4.69 19.66 -9.64
CA ASN A 253 5.99 19.35 -10.20
C ASN A 253 5.93 18.31 -11.35
N SER A 254 4.75 18.07 -11.92
CA SER A 254 4.55 17.17 -13.07
C SER A 254 3.42 17.67 -13.96
N ASP A 255 3.75 18.62 -14.83
CA ASP A 255 2.78 19.20 -15.76
C ASP A 255 2.35 18.20 -16.84
N THR A 256 1.07 18.19 -17.17
CA THR A 256 0.52 17.46 -18.32
C THR A 256 0.79 18.20 -19.63
N PHE A 257 0.79 19.51 -19.59
CA PHE A 257 1.10 20.38 -20.72
C PHE A 257 1.82 21.63 -20.22
N GLY A 258 2.75 22.11 -21.00
CA GLY A 258 3.54 23.29 -20.73
C GLY A 258 3.51 24.26 -21.92
N PHE A 259 4.28 25.34 -21.80
CA PHE A 259 4.39 26.36 -22.84
C PHE A 259 5.81 26.39 -23.40
N SER A 260 5.94 26.09 -24.68
CA SER A 260 7.22 26.10 -25.38
C SER A 260 7.11 26.79 -26.72
N ASN A 261 8.05 27.71 -27.03
CA ASN A 261 8.13 28.45 -28.30
C ASN A 261 6.83 29.17 -28.68
N GLY A 262 6.09 29.72 -27.71
CA GLY A 262 4.83 30.40 -27.95
C GLY A 262 3.61 29.49 -28.15
N HIS A 263 3.73 28.20 -27.85
CA HIS A 263 2.68 27.20 -28.04
C HIS A 263 2.55 26.30 -26.83
N TYR A 264 1.31 25.86 -26.53
CA TYR A 264 1.11 24.76 -25.59
C TYR A 264 1.60 23.45 -26.17
N VAL A 265 2.39 22.73 -25.39
CA VAL A 265 2.92 21.40 -25.73
C VAL A 265 2.46 20.46 -24.65
N VAL A 266 1.87 19.32 -25.02
CA VAL A 266 1.66 18.24 -24.07
C VAL A 266 3.04 17.76 -23.61
N GLU A 267 3.35 18.03 -22.35
CA GLU A 267 4.66 17.75 -21.77
C GLU A 267 4.92 16.25 -21.70
N SER A 268 6.17 15.91 -21.75
CA SER A 268 6.78 14.60 -21.66
C SER A 268 6.43 13.57 -22.76
N GLU A 269 7.40 12.74 -23.06
CA GLU A 269 7.27 11.60 -23.98
C GLU A 269 6.25 10.55 -23.46
N GLU A 270 5.86 10.60 -22.20
CA GLU A 270 4.95 9.64 -21.56
C GLU A 270 3.48 10.07 -21.59
N VAL A 271 3.19 11.37 -21.42
CA VAL A 271 1.82 11.90 -21.31
C VAL A 271 1.00 11.63 -22.55
N LEU A 272 1.51 12.05 -23.71
CA LEU A 272 0.77 11.97 -24.97
C LEU A 272 0.44 10.53 -25.39
N PRO A 273 1.36 9.55 -25.32
CA PRO A 273 1.03 8.15 -25.57
C PRO A 273 -0.03 7.59 -24.62
N ALA A 274 0.05 7.90 -23.32
CA ALA A 274 -0.89 7.44 -22.32
C ALA A 274 -2.31 7.98 -22.57
N LEU A 275 -2.43 9.30 -22.87
CA LEU A 275 -3.72 9.91 -23.22
C LEU A 275 -4.29 9.38 -24.53
N LYS A 276 -3.46 9.15 -25.54
CA LYS A 276 -3.88 8.50 -26.80
C LYS A 276 -4.35 7.06 -26.60
N TRP A 277 -3.74 6.33 -25.70
CA TRP A 277 -4.18 5.00 -25.31
C TRP A 277 -5.53 5.07 -24.57
N LEU A 278 -5.66 5.97 -23.59
CA LEU A 278 -6.89 6.20 -22.84
C LEU A 278 -8.06 6.57 -23.77
N ALA A 279 -7.84 7.47 -24.73
CA ALA A 279 -8.84 7.92 -25.70
C ALA A 279 -9.47 6.78 -26.54
N LYS A 280 -8.78 5.64 -26.67
CA LYS A 280 -9.23 4.47 -27.40
C LYS A 280 -10.09 3.50 -26.55
N GLN A 281 -10.19 3.73 -25.25
CA GLN A 281 -10.94 2.80 -24.38
C GLN A 281 -12.45 2.92 -24.66
N PRO A 282 -13.14 1.79 -24.93
CA PRO A 282 -14.56 1.81 -25.18
C PRO A 282 -15.37 2.00 -23.89
N HIS A 283 -16.54 2.59 -24.00
CA HIS A 283 -17.53 2.71 -22.90
C HIS A 283 -16.94 3.31 -21.62
N SER A 284 -16.25 4.45 -21.75
CA SER A 284 -15.57 5.13 -20.64
C SER A 284 -15.70 6.64 -20.79
N LYS A 285 -16.12 7.33 -19.73
CA LYS A 285 -16.23 8.80 -19.67
C LYS A 285 -14.86 9.46 -19.64
N ILE A 286 -13.93 8.88 -18.89
CA ILE A 286 -12.56 9.41 -18.85
C ILE A 286 -11.88 9.27 -20.23
N ALA A 287 -12.21 8.25 -21.01
CA ALA A 287 -11.74 8.13 -22.40
C ALA A 287 -12.37 9.19 -23.32
N GLU A 288 -13.61 9.61 -23.07
CA GLU A 288 -14.24 10.74 -23.75
C GLU A 288 -13.52 12.04 -23.39
N ASN A 289 -13.23 12.25 -22.10
CA ASN A 289 -12.44 13.39 -21.65
C ASN A 289 -11.05 13.42 -22.30
N ALA A 290 -10.41 12.27 -22.46
CA ALA A 290 -9.12 12.19 -23.16
C ALA A 290 -9.23 12.62 -24.63
N ARG A 291 -10.29 12.26 -25.35
CA ARG A 291 -10.53 12.73 -26.73
C ARG A 291 -10.74 14.23 -26.78
N ILE A 292 -11.55 14.77 -25.85
CA ILE A 292 -11.81 16.21 -25.74
C ILE A 292 -10.52 16.98 -25.43
N PHE A 293 -9.72 16.48 -24.48
CA PHE A 293 -8.43 17.08 -24.10
C PHE A 293 -7.46 17.14 -25.28
N LEU A 294 -7.29 16.02 -26.01
CA LEU A 294 -6.41 15.95 -27.17
C LEU A 294 -6.86 16.86 -28.32
N ASP A 295 -8.17 16.97 -28.56
CA ASP A 295 -8.74 17.88 -29.57
C ASP A 295 -8.56 19.36 -29.15
N TYR A 296 -8.80 19.67 -27.87
CA TYR A 296 -8.63 21.00 -27.33
C TYR A 296 -7.19 21.47 -27.42
N THR A 297 -6.24 20.67 -26.95
CA THR A 297 -4.81 21.01 -26.99
C THR A 297 -4.30 21.16 -28.42
N ALA A 298 -4.73 20.32 -29.35
CA ALA A 298 -4.37 20.43 -30.77
C ALA A 298 -4.90 21.71 -31.43
N LYS A 299 -6.10 22.19 -31.08
CA LYS A 299 -6.73 23.37 -31.68
C LYS A 299 -6.20 24.67 -31.10
N ASN A 300 -5.90 24.71 -29.82
CA ASN A 300 -5.44 25.93 -29.15
C ASN A 300 -3.92 26.13 -29.18
N TYR A 301 -3.25 25.33 -29.94
CA TYR A 301 -1.80 25.27 -30.08
C TYR A 301 -1.16 26.59 -30.61
N ALA A 302 -1.94 27.49 -31.19
CA ALA A 302 -1.40 28.60 -31.97
C ALA A 302 -1.71 30.02 -31.44
N THR A 303 -2.47 30.18 -30.37
CA THR A 303 -3.10 31.50 -30.11
C THR A 303 -2.89 32.10 -28.72
N ILE A 304 -2.16 31.45 -27.79
CA ILE A 304 -2.20 31.88 -26.39
C ILE A 304 -0.78 32.17 -25.88
N GLY A 305 -0.58 33.36 -25.31
CA GLY A 305 0.66 33.80 -24.68
C GLY A 305 0.69 33.43 -23.17
N ASP A 306 1.86 33.56 -22.55
CA ASP A 306 2.14 33.21 -21.14
C ASP A 306 1.11 33.67 -20.10
N GLN A 307 0.45 34.78 -20.37
CA GLN A 307 -0.53 35.38 -19.45
C GLN A 307 -1.87 34.63 -19.36
N ASP A 308 -2.08 33.61 -20.20
CA ASP A 308 -3.34 32.88 -20.30
C ASP A 308 -3.27 31.43 -19.79
N TYR A 309 -2.13 31.00 -19.21
CA TYR A 309 -1.96 29.64 -18.68
C TYR A 309 -3.04 29.28 -17.64
N ASP A 310 -3.25 30.13 -16.65
CA ASP A 310 -4.27 29.90 -15.60
C ASP A 310 -5.68 29.85 -16.20
N LYS A 311 -6.00 30.69 -17.18
CA LYS A 311 -7.30 30.66 -17.88
C LYS A 311 -7.49 29.39 -18.69
N GLN A 312 -6.42 28.86 -19.28
CA GLN A 312 -6.48 27.57 -20.00
C GLN A 312 -6.72 26.39 -19.07
N HIS A 313 -6.00 26.35 -17.93
CA HIS A 313 -6.26 25.40 -16.86
C HIS A 313 -7.71 25.43 -16.39
N GLU A 314 -8.22 26.61 -16.04
CA GLU A 314 -9.63 26.79 -15.67
C GLU A 314 -10.60 26.37 -16.77
N SER A 315 -10.29 26.68 -18.02
CA SER A 315 -11.14 26.34 -19.18
C SER A 315 -11.18 24.82 -19.40
N LEU A 316 -10.04 24.12 -19.27
CA LEU A 316 -9.96 22.67 -19.35
C LEU A 316 -10.70 22.00 -18.19
N ILE A 317 -10.51 22.45 -16.97
CA ILE A 317 -11.24 21.94 -15.78
C ILE A 317 -12.75 22.02 -16.02
N LYS A 318 -13.24 23.17 -16.52
CA LYS A 318 -14.66 23.37 -16.82
C LYS A 318 -15.14 22.51 -17.99
N LEU A 319 -14.36 22.43 -19.07
CA LEU A 319 -14.68 21.66 -20.26
C LEU A 319 -14.78 20.17 -19.98
N LEU A 320 -13.82 19.63 -19.24
CA LEU A 320 -13.73 18.21 -18.86
C LEU A 320 -14.57 17.90 -17.61
N LYS A 321 -15.12 18.92 -16.93
CA LYS A 321 -15.88 18.79 -15.67
C LYS A 321 -15.10 18.08 -14.57
N LEU A 322 -13.82 18.39 -14.47
CA LEU A 322 -12.94 17.79 -13.49
C LEU A 322 -13.31 18.26 -12.07
N THR A 323 -13.19 17.35 -11.14
CA THR A 323 -13.29 17.64 -9.70
C THR A 323 -11.88 17.73 -9.12
N PRO A 324 -11.50 18.85 -8.48
CA PRO A 324 -10.20 18.94 -7.82
C PRO A 324 -10.00 17.86 -6.75
N SER A 325 -8.75 17.51 -6.49
CA SER A 325 -8.37 16.54 -5.46
C SER A 325 -8.87 16.99 -4.08
N ASN A 326 -9.31 16.02 -3.28
CA ASN A 326 -9.73 16.26 -1.90
C ASN A 326 -8.56 16.00 -0.95
N TYR A 327 -7.79 17.01 -0.61
CA TYR A 327 -6.63 16.91 0.28
C TYR A 327 -6.97 16.60 1.75
N GLU A 328 -8.24 16.57 2.15
CA GLU A 328 -8.64 16.14 3.49
C GLU A 328 -8.56 14.63 3.70
N ILE A 329 -8.40 13.87 2.62
CA ILE A 329 -8.42 12.41 2.63
C ILE A 329 -7.13 11.87 1.99
N ASP A 330 -6.34 11.12 2.78
CA ASP A 330 -5.21 10.35 2.26
C ASP A 330 -5.69 8.96 1.80
N CYS A 331 -5.59 8.70 0.50
CA CYS A 331 -5.83 7.40 -0.12
C CYS A 331 -4.54 6.74 -0.65
N HIS A 332 -3.34 7.27 -0.33
CA HIS A 332 -2.09 6.89 -0.99
C HIS A 332 -1.08 6.16 -0.09
N THR A 333 -1.37 6.07 1.22
CA THR A 333 -0.42 5.48 2.18
C THR A 333 -0.83 4.12 2.73
N GLY A 334 -1.99 3.60 2.35
CA GLY A 334 -2.52 2.34 2.88
C GLY A 334 -3.48 1.62 1.94
N ALA A 335 -4.10 0.55 2.41
CA ALA A 335 -5.14 -0.17 1.67
C ALA A 335 -6.55 0.40 1.88
N LEU A 336 -6.68 1.46 2.66
CA LEU A 336 -7.92 2.20 2.94
C LEU A 336 -7.61 3.68 2.99
N CYS A 337 -8.57 4.51 2.56
CA CYS A 337 -8.47 5.95 2.72
C CYS A 337 -8.60 6.35 4.21
N LYS A 338 -7.92 7.42 4.60
CA LYS A 338 -7.93 7.99 5.96
C LYS A 338 -8.12 9.50 5.87
N LYS A 339 -8.77 10.07 6.88
CA LYS A 339 -8.74 11.53 7.01
C LYS A 339 -7.33 11.96 7.37
N ASN A 340 -6.86 13.00 6.72
CA ASN A 340 -5.63 13.67 7.13
C ASN A 340 -5.84 14.28 8.54
N PRO A 341 -4.80 14.24 9.39
CA PRO A 341 -4.86 14.75 10.75
C PRO A 341 -5.13 16.26 10.83
#